data_d7d88a12dc511345609cf71b541dacd8
#
_entry.id   d7d88a12dc511345609cf71b541dacd8
#
_cell.length_a   1.000
_cell.length_b   1.000
_cell.length_c   1.000
_cell.angle_alpha   90.00
_cell.angle_beta   90.00
_cell.angle_gamma   90.00
#
_symmetry.space_group_name_H-M   'P 1'
#
loop_
_entity.id
_entity.type
_entity.pdbx_description
1 polymer ?
#
loop_
_entity_poly.entity_id
_entity_poly.type
_entity_poly.pdbx_seq_one_letter_code
_entity_poly.pdbx_strand_id
1 'polypeptide(L)'
;ANGRAWSGSSSHAIEKDMPAPLATTEDNTDPDVITPADLCFRLQEHMFAMLVEITERAMAHIGSKDVLIVGGVGCNARLQEMMGIMAEERGGSVFATDERFCIDNGIMIAHAGLLAFRMGQTVPLEKSTTTQRYRTDTPHISWRA
;
A
#
# COMPACT_ATOMS: atom_id res chain seq x y z
N ALA A 1 0.33 4.73 -17.63
CA ALA A 1 -0.14 4.70 -16.24
C ALA A 1 -0.08 6.13 -15.72
N ASN A 2 -1.22 6.79 -15.57
CA ASN A 2 -1.29 8.13 -15.01
C ASN A 2 -1.22 8.02 -13.48
N GLY A 3 -0.03 8.11 -12.92
CA GLY A 3 0.14 8.39 -11.50
C GLY A 3 -0.47 9.76 -11.20
N ARG A 4 -1.52 9.80 -10.40
CA ARG A 4 -2.06 11.06 -9.89
C ARG A 4 -1.25 11.47 -8.69
N ALA A 5 -0.67 12.66 -8.74
CA ALA A 5 -0.20 13.32 -7.54
C ALA A 5 -1.41 13.53 -6.60
N TRP A 6 -1.27 13.20 -5.34
CA TRP A 6 -2.32 13.37 -4.36
C TRP A 6 -2.52 14.87 -4.08
N SER A 7 -3.58 15.45 -4.64
CA SER A 7 -4.08 16.75 -4.22
C SER A 7 -5.17 16.49 -3.16
N GLY A 8 -4.95 16.93 -1.94
CA GLY A 8 -5.77 16.66 -0.76
C GLY A 8 -7.24 17.13 -0.78
N SER A 9 -7.96 16.88 -1.86
CA SER A 9 -9.36 17.31 -2.03
C SER A 9 -10.29 16.20 -2.53
N SER A 10 -10.22 14.98 -1.99
CA SER A 10 -11.31 14.03 -2.22
C SER A 10 -11.68 13.24 -0.98
N SER A 11 -12.02 13.97 0.09
CA SER A 11 -12.64 13.43 1.32
C SER A 11 -14.11 13.04 1.16
N HIS A 12 -14.67 13.02 -0.04
CA HIS A 12 -16.12 12.85 -0.24
C HIS A 12 -16.57 11.50 -0.82
N ALA A 13 -15.66 10.57 -1.12
CA ALA A 13 -16.03 9.29 -1.74
C ALA A 13 -15.97 8.07 -0.80
N ILE A 14 -15.37 8.19 0.37
CA ILE A 14 -15.15 7.04 1.30
C ILE A 14 -16.27 6.89 2.34
N GLU A 15 -17.12 7.91 2.51
CA GLU A 15 -18.11 7.96 3.61
C GLU A 15 -19.38 7.13 3.35
N LYS A 16 -19.58 6.58 2.16
CA LYS A 16 -20.85 5.96 1.79
C LYS A 16 -20.97 4.45 2.01
N ASP A 17 -19.87 3.72 2.22
CA ASP A 17 -19.85 2.26 2.36
C ASP A 17 -19.12 1.74 3.61
N MET A 18 -18.86 2.59 4.58
CA MET A 18 -18.38 2.09 5.86
C MET A 18 -19.54 1.42 6.61
N PRO A 19 -19.39 0.16 7.05
CA PRO A 19 -20.36 -0.42 7.97
C PRO A 19 -20.47 0.48 9.19
N ALA A 20 -21.73 0.68 9.65
CA ALA A 20 -21.99 1.47 10.85
C ALA A 20 -21.02 1.05 11.96
N PRO A 21 -20.44 2.00 12.70
CA PRO A 21 -19.56 1.66 13.81
C PRO A 21 -20.27 0.64 14.69
N LEU A 22 -19.60 -0.47 14.98
CA LEU A 22 -20.08 -1.41 16.00
C LEU A 22 -20.50 -0.56 17.21
N ALA A 23 -21.76 -0.67 17.61
CA ALA A 23 -22.28 0.03 18.76
C ALA A 23 -21.36 -0.27 19.93
N THR A 24 -20.48 0.66 20.25
CA THR A 24 -19.59 0.55 21.40
C THR A 24 -20.49 0.63 22.61
N THR A 25 -20.54 -0.45 23.33
CA THR A 25 -21.13 -0.52 24.67
C THR A 25 -20.57 0.64 25.48
N GLU A 26 -21.49 1.52 25.90
CA GLU A 26 -21.32 2.60 26.86
C GLU A 26 -20.21 3.60 26.52
N ASP A 27 -20.68 4.79 26.21
CA ASP A 27 -19.92 6.03 26.11
C ASP A 27 -19.25 6.31 27.46
N ASN A 28 -18.10 5.68 27.70
CA ASN A 28 -17.33 5.91 28.91
C ASN A 28 -16.61 7.24 28.71
N THR A 29 -17.27 8.31 29.10
CA THR A 29 -16.78 9.71 28.97
C THR A 29 -15.71 10.04 30.02
N ASP A 30 -15.23 9.04 30.75
CA ASP A 30 -14.12 9.23 31.70
C ASP A 30 -12.78 9.29 30.89
N PRO A 31 -12.12 10.47 30.86
CA PRO A 31 -10.88 10.65 30.10
C PRO A 31 -9.72 9.80 30.62
N ASP A 32 -9.84 9.24 31.83
CA ASP A 32 -8.80 8.41 32.43
C ASP A 32 -8.91 6.92 32.09
N VAL A 33 -10.01 6.52 31.41
CA VAL A 33 -10.23 5.12 31.00
C VAL A 33 -9.71 4.90 29.57
N ILE A 34 -8.65 4.11 29.47
CA ILE A 34 -8.08 3.70 28.19
C ILE A 34 -8.97 2.65 27.54
N THR A 35 -9.51 2.94 26.37
CA THR A 35 -10.34 2.02 25.60
C THR A 35 -9.50 1.17 24.63
N PRO A 36 -10.01 0.03 24.15
CA PRO A 36 -9.37 -0.72 23.07
C PRO A 36 -9.15 0.11 21.79
N ALA A 37 -10.05 1.06 21.50
CA ALA A 37 -9.90 1.96 20.36
C ALA A 37 -8.69 2.89 20.52
N ASP A 38 -8.44 3.40 21.72
CA ASP A 38 -7.27 4.22 22.02
C ASP A 38 -5.97 3.44 21.83
N LEU A 39 -5.97 2.18 22.26
CA LEU A 39 -4.81 1.31 22.06
C LEU A 39 -4.55 1.03 20.58
N CYS A 40 -5.58 0.72 19.80
CA CYS A 40 -5.48 0.50 18.37
C CYS A 40 -4.99 1.76 17.65
N PHE A 41 -5.55 2.93 17.99
CA PHE A 41 -5.12 4.20 17.44
C PHE A 41 -3.65 4.49 17.74
N ARG A 42 -3.23 4.35 18.99
CA ARG A 42 -1.84 4.57 19.42
C ARG A 42 -0.88 3.61 18.73
N LEU A 43 -1.26 2.33 18.61
CA LEU A 43 -0.46 1.34 17.90
C LEU A 43 -0.29 1.72 16.43
N GLN A 44 -1.36 2.10 15.74
CA GLN A 44 -1.33 2.55 14.36
C GLN A 44 -0.39 3.75 14.18
N GLU A 45 -0.56 4.80 14.99
CA GLU A 45 0.27 6.00 14.95
C GLU A 45 1.75 5.67 15.15
N HIS A 46 2.05 4.83 16.13
CA HIS A 46 3.42 4.43 16.41
C HIS A 46 4.06 3.66 15.25
N MET A 47 3.36 2.67 14.72
CA MET A 47 3.85 1.86 13.59
C MET A 47 4.06 2.72 12.34
N PHE A 48 3.13 3.63 12.06
CA PHE A 48 3.25 4.51 10.90
C PHE A 48 4.36 5.54 11.08
N ALA A 49 4.56 6.09 12.28
CA ALA A 49 5.68 6.98 12.57
C ALA A 49 7.03 6.28 12.30
N MET A 50 7.18 5.01 12.68
CA MET A 50 8.38 4.23 12.35
C MET A 50 8.58 4.08 10.85
N LEU A 51 7.49 3.79 10.09
CA LEU A 51 7.56 3.66 8.64
C LEU A 51 7.92 4.99 7.97
N VAL A 52 7.36 6.09 8.44
CA VAL A 52 7.69 7.44 7.94
C VAL A 52 9.16 7.76 8.20
N GLU A 53 9.65 7.53 9.42
CA GLU A 53 11.06 7.79 9.77
C GLU A 53 12.03 7.00 8.89
N ILE A 54 11.84 5.69 8.75
CA ILE A 54 12.76 4.88 7.92
C ILE A 54 12.67 5.25 6.44
N THR A 55 11.50 5.64 5.96
CA THR A 55 11.31 6.11 4.58
C THR A 55 12.04 7.43 4.37
N GLU A 56 11.90 8.39 5.28
CA GLU A 56 12.61 9.66 5.22
C GLU A 56 14.12 9.46 5.19
N ARG A 57 14.63 8.59 6.06
CA ARG A 57 16.08 8.26 6.11
C ARG A 57 16.56 7.63 4.81
N ALA A 58 15.78 6.73 4.21
CA ALA A 58 16.07 6.13 2.92
C ALA A 58 16.09 7.18 1.80
N MET A 59 15.07 8.05 1.75
CA MET A 59 15.01 9.16 0.79
C MET A 59 16.23 10.08 0.90
N ALA A 60 16.61 10.44 2.13
CA ALA A 60 17.79 11.25 2.39
C ALA A 60 19.07 10.57 1.91
N HIS A 61 19.21 9.27 2.15
CA HIS A 61 20.39 8.49 1.76
C HIS A 61 20.57 8.41 0.25
N ILE A 62 19.48 8.19 -0.50
CA ILE A 62 19.54 8.05 -1.97
C ILE A 62 19.34 9.37 -2.72
N GLY A 63 19.02 10.46 -2.00
CA GLY A 63 18.73 11.76 -2.61
C GLY A 63 17.40 11.83 -3.36
N SER A 64 16.46 10.91 -3.10
CA SER A 64 15.12 10.94 -3.69
C SER A 64 14.25 12.00 -3.01
N LYS A 65 13.38 12.64 -3.79
CA LYS A 65 12.32 13.52 -3.28
C LYS A 65 10.94 12.88 -3.38
N ASP A 66 10.80 11.86 -4.20
CA ASP A 66 9.51 11.22 -4.46
C ASP A 66 9.43 9.86 -3.78
N VAL A 67 8.26 9.55 -3.24
CA VAL A 67 7.96 8.25 -2.62
C VAL A 67 6.69 7.67 -3.24
N LEU A 68 6.71 6.38 -3.54
CA LEU A 68 5.56 5.62 -4.02
C LEU A 68 5.14 4.62 -2.95
N ILE A 69 3.89 4.74 -2.49
CA ILE A 69 3.29 3.79 -1.54
C ILE A 69 2.55 2.71 -2.33
N VAL A 70 2.86 1.44 -2.03
CA VAL A 70 2.23 0.27 -2.64
C VAL A 70 1.89 -0.78 -1.58
N GLY A 71 1.08 -1.77 -1.94
CA GLY A 71 0.66 -2.83 -1.03
C GLY A 71 -0.62 -2.51 -0.26
N GLY A 72 -1.22 -3.51 0.38
CA GLY A 72 -2.53 -3.38 1.02
C GLY A 72 -2.59 -2.33 2.12
N VAL A 73 -1.57 -2.24 2.96
CA VAL A 73 -1.50 -1.20 4.01
C VAL A 73 -1.32 0.20 3.42
N GLY A 74 -0.81 0.30 2.20
CA GLY A 74 -0.67 1.57 1.48
C GLY A 74 -2.00 2.28 1.18
N CYS A 75 -3.14 1.57 1.26
CA CYS A 75 -4.47 2.16 1.16
C CYS A 75 -4.91 2.90 2.43
N ASN A 76 -4.18 2.76 3.55
CA ASN A 76 -4.54 3.43 4.78
C ASN A 76 -4.34 4.94 4.64
N ALA A 77 -5.45 5.69 4.79
CA ALA A 77 -5.46 7.14 4.62
C ALA A 77 -4.51 7.85 5.59
N ARG A 78 -4.40 7.37 6.83
CA ARG A 78 -3.50 7.96 7.82
C ARG A 78 -2.02 7.79 7.45
N LEU A 79 -1.64 6.63 6.94
CA LEU A 79 -0.27 6.41 6.45
C LEU A 79 0.05 7.34 5.27
N GLN A 80 -0.90 7.47 4.32
CA GLN A 80 -0.72 8.38 3.18
C GLN A 80 -0.58 9.83 3.62
N GLU A 81 -1.40 10.27 4.60
CA GLU A 81 -1.32 11.61 5.17
C GLU A 81 0.05 11.87 5.82
N MET A 82 0.50 10.98 6.69
CA MET A 82 1.79 11.13 7.38
C MET A 82 2.97 11.13 6.40
N MET A 83 2.95 10.24 5.39
CA MET A 83 3.97 10.23 4.32
C MET A 83 3.92 11.49 3.47
N GLY A 84 2.70 12.01 3.19
CA GLY A 84 2.51 13.25 2.44
C GLY A 84 3.14 14.44 3.14
N ILE A 85 2.87 14.62 4.43
CA ILE A 85 3.45 15.67 5.26
C ILE A 85 4.98 15.60 5.21
N MET A 86 5.55 14.43 5.46
CA MET A 86 7.00 14.22 5.44
C MET A 86 7.61 14.56 4.07
N ALA A 87 6.99 14.10 2.98
CA ALA A 87 7.49 14.35 1.64
C ALA A 87 7.43 15.85 1.28
N GLU A 88 6.34 16.54 1.61
CA GLU A 88 6.19 17.99 1.41
C GLU A 88 7.23 18.79 2.17
N GLU A 89 7.50 18.46 3.45
CA GLU A 89 8.53 19.11 4.26
C GLU A 89 9.94 18.96 3.66
N ARG A 90 10.16 17.92 2.88
CA ARG A 90 11.40 17.67 2.13
C ARG A 90 11.39 18.25 0.70
N GLY A 91 10.34 18.96 0.32
CA GLY A 91 10.15 19.51 -1.03
C GLY A 91 10.01 18.42 -2.10
N GLY A 92 9.36 17.33 -1.73
CA GLY A 92 9.07 16.16 -2.56
C GLY A 92 7.59 15.88 -2.70
N SER A 93 7.26 14.71 -3.23
CA SER A 93 5.89 14.28 -3.49
C SER A 93 5.64 12.84 -3.07
N VAL A 94 4.41 12.58 -2.63
CA VAL A 94 3.91 11.23 -2.35
C VAL A 94 2.99 10.78 -3.49
N PHE A 95 3.15 9.54 -3.89
CA PHE A 95 2.28 8.86 -4.84
C PHE A 95 1.73 7.59 -4.18
N ALA A 96 0.46 7.32 -4.38
CA ALA A 96 -0.18 6.08 -3.96
C ALA A 96 -0.86 5.42 -5.16
N THR A 97 -0.84 4.09 -5.20
CA THR A 97 -1.58 3.36 -6.21
C THR A 97 -3.07 3.37 -5.87
N ASP A 98 -3.91 3.26 -6.88
CA ASP A 98 -5.35 3.04 -6.71
C ASP A 98 -5.56 1.77 -5.87
N GLU A 99 -6.47 1.82 -4.89
CA GLU A 99 -6.76 0.71 -3.96
C GLU A 99 -7.08 -0.61 -4.66
N ARG A 100 -7.66 -0.55 -5.87
CA ARG A 100 -7.96 -1.71 -6.70
C ARG A 100 -6.72 -2.42 -7.23
N PHE A 101 -5.57 -1.75 -7.23
CA PHE A 101 -4.29 -2.21 -7.78
C PHE A 101 -3.14 -2.20 -6.77
N CYS A 102 -3.44 -1.92 -5.49
CA CYS A 102 -2.42 -1.90 -4.43
C CYS A 102 -1.88 -3.29 -4.09
N ILE A 103 -2.67 -4.32 -4.29
CA ILE A 103 -2.34 -5.72 -4.04
C ILE A 103 -2.58 -6.55 -5.32
N ASP A 104 -2.10 -7.76 -5.32
CA ASP A 104 -2.34 -8.72 -6.40
C ASP A 104 -3.84 -8.90 -6.64
N ASN A 105 -4.22 -8.94 -7.91
CA ASN A 105 -5.57 -9.28 -8.34
C ASN A 105 -5.56 -10.21 -9.55
N GLY A 106 -6.67 -10.89 -9.78
CA GLY A 106 -6.77 -11.91 -10.82
C GLY A 106 -6.48 -11.37 -12.22
N ILE A 107 -6.81 -10.11 -12.51
CA ILE A 107 -6.57 -9.49 -13.82
C ILE A 107 -5.06 -9.30 -14.08
N MET A 108 -4.29 -8.90 -13.09
CA MET A 108 -2.83 -8.76 -13.22
C MET A 108 -2.19 -10.10 -13.57
N ILE A 109 -2.58 -11.15 -12.88
CA ILE A 109 -2.06 -12.51 -13.10
C ILE A 109 -2.47 -13.05 -14.46
N ALA A 110 -3.76 -12.90 -14.81
CA ALA A 110 -4.28 -13.31 -16.12
C ALA A 110 -3.61 -12.56 -17.28
N HIS A 111 -3.35 -11.27 -17.12
CA HIS A 111 -2.65 -10.47 -18.13
C HIS A 111 -1.23 -10.97 -18.37
N ALA A 112 -0.47 -11.22 -17.31
CA ALA A 112 0.87 -11.78 -17.41
C ALA A 112 0.86 -13.15 -18.10
N GLY A 113 -0.10 -14.01 -17.74
CA GLY A 113 -0.31 -15.31 -18.40
C GLY A 113 -0.66 -15.19 -19.88
N LEU A 114 -1.51 -14.24 -20.25
CA LEU A 114 -1.87 -13.98 -21.64
C LEU A 114 -0.63 -13.51 -22.45
N LEU A 115 0.18 -12.64 -21.91
CA LEU A 115 1.41 -12.19 -22.57
C LEU A 115 2.39 -13.35 -22.75
N ALA A 116 2.59 -14.16 -21.72
CA ALA A 116 3.43 -15.37 -21.80
C ALA A 116 2.94 -16.32 -22.88
N PHE A 117 1.64 -16.59 -22.93
CA PHE A 117 1.01 -17.42 -23.96
C PHE A 117 1.25 -16.86 -25.38
N ARG A 118 1.06 -15.56 -25.60
CA ARG A 118 1.31 -14.91 -26.91
C ARG A 118 2.77 -14.99 -27.34
N MET A 119 3.68 -15.07 -26.39
CA MET A 119 5.12 -15.25 -26.62
C MET A 119 5.51 -16.73 -26.80
N GLY A 120 4.54 -17.65 -26.84
CA GLY A 120 4.79 -19.10 -26.99
C GLY A 120 5.28 -19.77 -25.70
N GLN A 121 5.27 -19.07 -24.57
CA GLN A 121 5.64 -19.65 -23.28
C GLN A 121 4.42 -20.38 -22.69
N THR A 122 4.44 -21.69 -22.77
CA THR A 122 3.37 -22.55 -22.21
C THR A 122 4.00 -23.58 -21.29
N VAL A 123 3.31 -23.89 -20.20
CA VAL A 123 3.71 -24.95 -19.27
C VAL A 123 2.63 -26.03 -19.30
N PRO A 124 2.97 -27.27 -19.68
CA PRO A 124 2.01 -28.38 -19.65
C PRO A 124 1.59 -28.64 -18.19
N LEU A 125 0.36 -29.14 -18.03
CA LEU A 125 -0.27 -29.31 -16.71
C LEU A 125 0.59 -30.16 -15.76
N GLU A 126 1.23 -31.19 -16.29
CA GLU A 126 2.08 -32.12 -15.52
C GLU A 126 3.34 -31.45 -14.95
N LYS A 127 3.74 -30.30 -15.54
CA LYS A 127 4.90 -29.49 -15.09
C LYS A 127 4.45 -28.23 -14.34
N SER A 128 3.16 -28.02 -14.19
CA SER A 128 2.63 -26.89 -13.42
C SER A 128 2.95 -27.09 -11.95
N THR A 129 3.59 -26.09 -11.36
CA THR A 129 4.01 -26.11 -9.97
C THR A 129 3.91 -24.72 -9.35
N THR A 130 3.91 -24.67 -8.03
CA THR A 130 3.97 -23.41 -7.26
C THR A 130 5.17 -23.46 -6.32
N THR A 131 5.84 -22.32 -6.18
CA THR A 131 6.95 -22.17 -5.23
C THR A 131 6.59 -21.10 -4.22
N GLN A 132 6.33 -21.51 -2.98
CA GLN A 132 5.85 -20.62 -1.93
C GLN A 132 6.86 -19.50 -1.56
N ARG A 133 8.14 -19.80 -1.62
CA ARG A 133 9.24 -18.86 -1.28
C ARG A 133 10.10 -18.63 -2.51
N TYR A 134 9.47 -18.15 -3.58
CA TYR A 134 10.21 -17.83 -4.80
C TYR A 134 11.12 -16.62 -4.58
N ARG A 135 12.36 -16.72 -5.02
CA ARG A 135 13.30 -15.60 -4.95
C ARG A 135 12.96 -14.58 -6.03
N THR A 136 12.61 -13.37 -5.61
CA THR A 136 12.25 -12.28 -6.52
C THR A 136 13.46 -11.52 -7.06
N ASP A 137 14.64 -11.76 -6.50
CA ASP A 137 15.91 -11.15 -6.91
C ASP A 137 16.61 -11.90 -8.05
N THR A 138 16.13 -13.10 -8.42
CA THR A 138 16.71 -13.93 -9.49
C THR A 138 15.68 -14.44 -10.50
N PRO A 139 14.69 -13.64 -10.94
CA PRO A 139 13.76 -14.08 -11.97
C PRO A 139 14.48 -14.22 -13.32
N HIS A 140 14.13 -15.26 -14.07
CA HIS A 140 14.59 -15.38 -15.45
C HIS A 140 13.81 -14.42 -16.34
N ILE A 141 14.49 -13.40 -16.88
CA ILE A 141 13.90 -12.40 -17.75
C ILE A 141 14.20 -12.78 -19.20
N SER A 142 13.23 -13.36 -19.89
CA SER A 142 13.39 -13.82 -21.27
C SER A 142 13.06 -12.77 -22.33
N TRP A 143 12.42 -11.67 -21.97
CA TRP A 143 12.01 -10.58 -22.90
C TRP A 143 13.01 -9.43 -22.99
N ARG A 144 14.09 -9.48 -22.20
CA ARG A 144 15.22 -8.56 -22.29
C ARG A 144 16.48 -9.39 -22.55
N ALA A 145 16.70 -9.74 -23.79
CA ALA A 145 17.98 -10.26 -24.25
C ALA A 145 18.86 -9.12 -24.73
#